data_f42935e409ad9a20d8a108736ea2d3fd
#
_entry.id   f42935e409ad9a20d8a108736ea2d3fd
#
_cell.length_a   1.000
_cell.length_b   1.000
_cell.length_c   1.000
_cell.angle_alpha   90.00
_cell.angle_beta   90.00
_cell.angle_gamma   90.00
#
_symmetry.space_group_name_H-M   'P 1'
#
loop_
_entity.id
_entity.type
_entity.pdbx_description
1 polymer ?
#
loop_
_entity_poly.entity_id
_entity_poly.type
_entity_poly.pdbx_seq_one_letter_code
_entity_poly.pdbx_strand_id
1 'polypeptide(L)'
;TTLNLSIENFSNYNSIVAELKTIGEIAKKHGISISIHPDQFNVLASKRSDVVQKTIRELNFHAKILDMIGLPQDYSAPINIHPSVSIHPSTKTKDETEENLREIVDRFYEGFKQCDEGVQKRLVVENEDKGCWNCGNLFMYFHNYCGTQHKHFFPLTYDNLHDHCNPTNFQDQIVTQEQNVSAFASTWKKNVPVFHFSWGKEDKIRSHADYAAENIPVYDMEIAWEIELKAKDYAIEQLQNWKEEIHGKKQIAPKAQ
;
A
#
# COMPACT_ATOMS: atom_id res chain seq x y z
N THR A 1 6.51 -15.93 -11.63
CA THR A 1 5.79 -17.12 -12.12
C THR A 1 6.64 -18.36 -11.97
N THR A 2 6.05 -19.47 -11.52
CA THR A 2 6.73 -20.78 -11.34
C THR A 2 7.34 -21.34 -12.63
N LEU A 3 6.95 -20.84 -13.79
CA LEU A 3 7.35 -21.34 -15.10
C LEU A 3 8.38 -20.48 -15.85
N ASN A 4 8.90 -19.40 -15.25
CA ASN A 4 9.78 -18.42 -15.95
C ASN A 4 9.22 -17.93 -17.30
N LEU A 5 7.90 -17.91 -17.46
CA LEU A 5 7.26 -17.41 -18.67
C LEU A 5 7.19 -15.90 -18.63
N SER A 6 7.60 -15.28 -19.72
CA SER A 6 7.37 -13.85 -19.99
C SER A 6 6.01 -13.67 -20.67
N ILE A 7 5.38 -12.50 -20.53
CA ILE A 7 4.10 -12.19 -21.16
C ILE A 7 4.18 -12.29 -22.69
N GLU A 8 5.35 -12.06 -23.27
CA GLU A 8 5.60 -12.18 -24.71
C GLU A 8 5.53 -13.63 -25.22
N ASN A 9 5.60 -14.61 -24.31
CA ASN A 9 5.50 -16.03 -24.68
C ASN A 9 4.05 -16.49 -24.89
N PHE A 10 3.05 -15.65 -24.55
CA PHE A 10 1.65 -16.00 -24.80
C PHE A 10 1.30 -15.86 -26.28
N SER A 11 0.59 -16.84 -26.82
CA SER A 11 0.17 -16.84 -28.23
C SER A 11 -0.74 -15.66 -28.59
N ASN A 12 -1.46 -15.11 -27.63
CA ASN A 12 -2.34 -13.94 -27.76
C ASN A 12 -1.71 -12.64 -27.24
N TYR A 13 -0.37 -12.54 -27.16
CA TYR A 13 0.34 -11.37 -26.64
C TYR A 13 -0.14 -10.05 -27.23
N ASN A 14 -0.29 -9.98 -28.55
CA ASN A 14 -0.74 -8.74 -29.21
C ASN A 14 -2.15 -8.31 -28.79
N SER A 15 -3.05 -9.26 -28.56
CA SER A 15 -4.39 -9.00 -28.04
C SER A 15 -4.32 -8.45 -26.60
N ILE A 16 -3.52 -9.08 -25.73
CA ILE A 16 -3.30 -8.62 -24.36
C ILE A 16 -2.79 -7.17 -24.36
N VAL A 17 -1.79 -6.85 -25.17
CA VAL A 17 -1.24 -5.49 -25.27
C VAL A 17 -2.31 -4.49 -25.73
N ALA A 18 -3.13 -4.86 -26.71
CA ALA A 18 -4.19 -3.99 -27.18
C ALA A 18 -5.25 -3.70 -26.12
N GLU A 19 -5.65 -4.73 -25.36
CA GLU A 19 -6.61 -4.60 -24.26
C GLU A 19 -6.05 -3.76 -23.11
N LEU A 20 -4.78 -3.96 -22.72
CA LEU A 20 -4.13 -3.15 -21.70
C LEU A 20 -4.06 -1.67 -22.09
N LYS A 21 -3.76 -1.35 -23.34
CA LYS A 21 -3.81 0.03 -23.86
C LYS A 21 -5.21 0.63 -23.77
N THR A 22 -6.25 -0.16 -24.11
CA THR A 22 -7.64 0.27 -24.02
C THR A 22 -8.01 0.59 -22.56
N ILE A 23 -7.55 -0.22 -21.60
CA ILE A 23 -7.72 0.07 -20.15
C ILE A 23 -7.11 1.43 -19.80
N GLY A 24 -5.89 1.70 -20.27
CA GLY A 24 -5.21 2.97 -20.03
C GLY A 24 -5.96 4.18 -20.64
N GLU A 25 -6.50 4.04 -21.84
CA GLU A 25 -7.32 5.07 -22.50
C GLU A 25 -8.60 5.36 -21.71
N ILE A 26 -9.28 4.30 -21.22
CA ILE A 26 -10.47 4.42 -20.36
C ILE A 26 -10.11 5.10 -19.04
N ALA A 27 -9.05 4.65 -18.38
CA ALA A 27 -8.60 5.23 -17.11
C ALA A 27 -8.30 6.73 -17.27
N LYS A 28 -7.55 7.11 -18.30
CA LYS A 28 -7.24 8.50 -18.61
C LYS A 28 -8.49 9.33 -18.91
N LYS A 29 -9.41 8.79 -19.71
CA LYS A 29 -10.67 9.48 -20.09
C LYS A 29 -11.55 9.79 -18.89
N HIS A 30 -11.57 8.89 -17.91
CA HIS A 30 -12.46 8.99 -16.73
C HIS A 30 -11.74 9.44 -15.46
N GLY A 31 -10.45 9.79 -15.52
CA GLY A 31 -9.68 10.21 -14.35
C GLY A 31 -9.52 9.10 -13.30
N ILE A 32 -9.42 7.84 -13.74
CA ILE A 32 -9.27 6.68 -12.85
C ILE A 32 -7.77 6.44 -12.62
N SER A 33 -7.37 6.41 -11.34
CA SER A 33 -6.03 5.96 -10.93
C SER A 33 -5.98 4.43 -10.91
N ILE A 34 -4.84 3.86 -11.28
CA ILE A 34 -4.58 2.41 -11.24
C ILE A 34 -3.33 2.17 -10.43
N SER A 35 -3.44 1.28 -9.47
CA SER A 35 -2.35 0.78 -8.62
C SER A 35 -2.28 -0.75 -8.72
N ILE A 36 -1.21 -1.32 -8.22
CA ILE A 36 -1.07 -2.77 -8.06
C ILE A 36 -0.63 -3.07 -6.63
N HIS A 37 -1.35 -4.00 -5.98
CA HIS A 37 -0.98 -4.56 -4.70
C HIS A 37 -0.67 -6.05 -4.87
N PRO A 38 0.60 -6.44 -5.07
CA PRO A 38 1.05 -7.84 -5.11
C PRO A 38 0.76 -8.54 -3.79
N ASP A 39 0.70 -9.87 -3.83
CA ASP A 39 0.45 -10.65 -2.62
C ASP A 39 1.59 -10.50 -1.57
N GLN A 40 1.26 -10.85 -0.32
CA GLN A 40 2.16 -10.75 0.84
C GLN A 40 3.42 -11.65 0.77
N PHE A 41 3.57 -12.51 -0.25
CA PHE A 41 4.74 -13.35 -0.44
C PHE A 41 5.86 -12.65 -1.21
N ASN A 42 5.66 -11.41 -1.62
CA ASN A 42 6.67 -10.57 -2.26
C ASN A 42 7.58 -9.93 -1.21
N VAL A 43 8.71 -10.57 -0.90
CA VAL A 43 9.58 -10.23 0.22
C VAL A 43 10.99 -9.87 -0.26
N LEU A 44 11.27 -8.59 -0.48
CA LEU A 44 12.59 -8.10 -0.90
C LEU A 44 13.67 -8.26 0.20
N ALA A 45 13.28 -8.22 1.48
CA ALA A 45 14.20 -8.34 2.61
C ALA A 45 14.51 -9.78 3.03
N SER A 46 14.08 -10.78 2.27
CA SER A 46 14.30 -12.19 2.62
C SER A 46 15.80 -12.51 2.70
N LYS A 47 16.19 -13.33 3.68
CA LYS A 47 17.55 -13.92 3.76
C LYS A 47 17.79 -14.99 2.68
N ARG A 48 16.74 -15.46 2.02
CA ARG A 48 16.79 -16.45 0.96
C ARG A 48 16.85 -15.76 -0.40
N SER A 49 17.97 -15.93 -1.11
CA SER A 49 18.18 -15.29 -2.42
C SER A 49 17.16 -15.73 -3.48
N ASP A 50 16.72 -17.00 -3.45
CA ASP A 50 15.69 -17.52 -4.36
C ASP A 50 14.33 -16.81 -4.18
N VAL A 51 13.96 -16.46 -2.95
CA VAL A 51 12.76 -15.68 -2.64
C VAL A 51 12.90 -14.25 -3.17
N VAL A 52 14.04 -13.60 -2.91
CA VAL A 52 14.31 -12.24 -3.41
C VAL A 52 14.24 -12.20 -4.94
N GLN A 53 14.89 -13.15 -5.62
CA GLN A 53 14.87 -13.21 -7.08
C GLN A 53 13.48 -13.49 -7.66
N LYS A 54 12.65 -14.29 -6.97
CA LYS A 54 11.25 -14.49 -7.35
C LYS A 54 10.46 -13.19 -7.20
N THR A 55 10.63 -12.50 -6.08
CA THR A 55 9.97 -11.21 -5.82
C THR A 55 10.35 -10.17 -6.87
N ILE A 56 11.65 -10.03 -7.20
CA ILE A 56 12.12 -9.09 -8.23
C ILE A 56 11.43 -9.37 -9.58
N ARG A 57 11.37 -10.63 -10.01
CA ARG A 57 10.70 -10.98 -11.27
C ARG A 57 9.21 -10.64 -11.26
N GLU A 58 8.55 -10.85 -10.14
CA GLU A 58 7.12 -10.57 -10.00
C GLU A 58 6.85 -9.06 -10.01
N LEU A 59 7.63 -8.29 -9.27
CA LEU A 59 7.53 -6.83 -9.26
C LEU A 59 7.83 -6.22 -10.64
N ASN A 60 8.87 -6.70 -11.33
CA ASN A 60 9.18 -6.27 -12.69
C ASN A 60 8.05 -6.60 -13.67
N PHE A 61 7.40 -7.76 -13.50
CA PHE A 61 6.22 -8.11 -14.29
C PHE A 61 5.06 -7.12 -14.04
N HIS A 62 4.77 -6.78 -12.80
CA HIS A 62 3.74 -5.79 -12.47
C HIS A 62 4.06 -4.40 -13.04
N ALA A 63 5.29 -3.94 -12.91
CA ALA A 63 5.71 -2.68 -13.51
C ALA A 63 5.53 -2.68 -15.02
N LYS A 64 5.86 -3.78 -15.70
CA LYS A 64 5.66 -3.95 -17.13
C LYS A 64 4.17 -3.90 -17.53
N ILE A 65 3.27 -4.48 -16.73
CA ILE A 65 1.82 -4.36 -16.98
C ILE A 65 1.38 -2.88 -16.90
N LEU A 66 1.82 -2.14 -15.88
CA LEU A 66 1.52 -0.70 -15.79
C LEU A 66 2.08 0.10 -16.97
N ASP A 67 3.27 -0.25 -17.46
CA ASP A 67 3.86 0.36 -18.66
C ASP A 67 3.05 0.04 -19.93
N MET A 68 2.56 -1.20 -20.07
CA MET A 68 1.70 -1.63 -21.18
C MET A 68 0.34 -0.93 -21.16
N ILE A 69 -0.20 -0.64 -20.00
CA ILE A 69 -1.40 0.18 -19.80
C ILE A 69 -1.13 1.64 -20.24
N GLY A 70 0.14 2.07 -20.21
CA GLY A 70 0.55 3.44 -20.57
C GLY A 70 0.52 4.40 -19.38
N LEU A 71 0.66 3.90 -18.17
CA LEU A 71 0.69 4.70 -16.95
C LEU A 71 2.07 5.31 -16.69
N PRO A 72 2.16 6.48 -16.02
CA PRO A 72 3.44 7.09 -15.67
C PRO A 72 4.32 6.19 -14.80
N GLN A 73 5.64 6.30 -14.98
CA GLN A 73 6.60 5.67 -14.07
C GLN A 73 6.88 6.63 -12.89
N ASP A 74 5.90 6.79 -12.05
CA ASP A 74 5.98 7.55 -10.80
C ASP A 74 4.92 7.06 -9.79
N TYR A 75 4.82 7.72 -8.66
CA TYR A 75 3.90 7.33 -7.58
C TYR A 75 2.42 7.64 -7.86
N SER A 76 2.05 8.14 -9.04
CA SER A 76 0.64 8.20 -9.47
C SER A 76 0.09 6.85 -9.93
N ALA A 77 0.97 5.87 -10.17
CA ALA A 77 0.63 4.48 -10.49
C ALA A 77 1.46 3.54 -9.58
N PRO A 78 1.19 3.50 -8.28
CA PRO A 78 2.05 2.83 -7.32
C PRO A 78 1.98 1.30 -7.42
N ILE A 79 3.07 0.66 -7.01
CA ILE A 79 3.14 -0.76 -6.68
C ILE A 79 3.33 -0.83 -5.18
N ASN A 80 2.31 -1.28 -4.45
CA ASN A 80 2.31 -1.34 -3.01
C ASN A 80 2.73 -2.72 -2.51
N ILE A 81 3.69 -2.80 -1.60
CA ILE A 81 4.07 -4.06 -0.95
C ILE A 81 4.25 -3.88 0.56
N HIS A 82 4.11 -4.99 1.27
CA HIS A 82 4.51 -5.06 2.68
C HIS A 82 6.02 -5.28 2.83
N PRO A 83 6.67 -4.73 3.88
CA PRO A 83 8.07 -5.02 4.17
C PRO A 83 8.31 -6.51 4.43
N SER A 84 7.27 -7.21 4.78
CA SER A 84 7.16 -8.51 5.42
C SER A 84 8.39 -9.40 5.32
N VAL A 85 9.12 -9.48 6.39
CA VAL A 85 9.88 -10.67 6.70
C VAL A 85 9.02 -11.46 7.66
N SER A 86 8.50 -12.60 7.24
CA SER A 86 7.77 -13.50 8.12
C SER A 86 8.70 -13.90 9.27
N ILE A 87 8.65 -13.14 10.37
CA ILE A 87 9.37 -13.44 11.58
C ILE A 87 8.68 -14.63 12.21
N HIS A 88 9.37 -15.74 12.27
CA HIS A 88 8.83 -16.96 12.91
C HIS A 88 8.43 -16.63 14.36
N PRO A 89 7.23 -17.05 14.84
CA PRO A 89 6.74 -16.72 16.19
C PRO A 89 7.69 -17.09 17.35
N SER A 90 8.66 -17.98 17.11
CA SER A 90 9.66 -18.40 18.11
C SER A 90 10.78 -17.37 18.35
N THR A 91 10.87 -16.30 17.56
CA THR A 91 11.96 -15.31 17.63
C THR A 91 11.52 -13.94 18.18
N LYS A 92 10.30 -13.85 18.71
CA LYS A 92 9.62 -12.61 19.12
C LYS A 92 10.39 -11.65 20.05
N THR A 93 11.49 -12.05 20.64
CA THR A 93 12.21 -11.22 21.64
C THR A 93 13.56 -10.68 21.17
N LYS A 94 14.04 -11.07 19.98
CA LYS A 94 15.31 -10.62 19.42
C LYS A 94 15.19 -9.72 18.18
N ASP A 95 14.01 -9.64 17.57
CA ASP A 95 13.87 -9.13 16.20
C ASP A 95 13.47 -7.65 16.13
N GLU A 96 13.09 -7.03 17.26
CA GLU A 96 12.68 -5.62 17.31
C GLU A 96 13.79 -4.69 17.81
N THR A 97 15.05 -5.11 17.78
CA THR A 97 16.14 -4.19 18.06
C THR A 97 16.35 -3.25 16.89
N GLU A 98 16.74 -2.01 17.18
CA GLU A 98 17.04 -1.00 16.17
C GLU A 98 18.02 -1.51 15.10
N GLU A 99 19.03 -2.28 15.49
CA GLU A 99 20.02 -2.88 14.60
C GLU A 99 19.36 -3.88 13.62
N ASN A 100 18.47 -4.75 14.11
CA ASN A 100 17.76 -5.73 13.27
C ASN A 100 16.80 -5.05 12.29
N LEU A 101 16.11 -3.99 12.72
CA LEU A 101 15.21 -3.23 11.82
C LEU A 101 16.00 -2.55 10.70
N ARG A 102 17.16 -1.96 11.03
CA ARG A 102 18.07 -1.38 10.02
C ARG A 102 18.58 -2.44 9.04
N GLU A 103 19.02 -3.60 9.54
CA GLU A 103 19.49 -4.71 8.69
C GLU A 103 18.39 -5.20 7.73
N ILE A 104 17.12 -5.25 8.17
CA ILE A 104 16.00 -5.62 7.31
C ILE A 104 15.81 -4.59 6.19
N VAL A 105 15.83 -3.30 6.52
CA VAL A 105 15.69 -2.23 5.53
C VAL A 105 16.87 -2.23 4.55
N ASP A 106 18.09 -2.46 5.01
CA ASP A 106 19.25 -2.56 4.13
C ASP A 106 19.11 -3.71 3.15
N ARG A 107 18.68 -4.90 3.60
CA ARG A 107 18.39 -6.04 2.71
C ARG A 107 17.24 -5.74 1.73
N PHE A 108 16.18 -5.08 2.21
CA PHE A 108 15.08 -4.65 1.36
C PHE A 108 15.58 -3.74 0.24
N TYR A 109 16.39 -2.74 0.59
CA TYR A 109 16.96 -1.81 -0.37
C TYR A 109 17.91 -2.49 -1.36
N GLU A 110 18.71 -3.45 -0.91
CA GLU A 110 19.56 -4.26 -1.81
C GLU A 110 18.74 -5.09 -2.81
N GLY A 111 17.59 -5.64 -2.40
CA GLY A 111 16.64 -6.29 -3.30
C GLY A 111 15.98 -5.30 -4.25
N PHE A 112 15.52 -4.16 -3.74
CA PHE A 112 14.90 -3.10 -4.50
C PHE A 112 15.78 -2.54 -5.63
N LYS A 113 17.07 -2.33 -5.37
CA LYS A 113 18.02 -1.86 -6.39
C LYS A 113 18.18 -2.80 -7.58
N GLN A 114 17.87 -4.08 -7.41
CA GLN A 114 17.92 -5.07 -8.48
C GLN A 114 16.64 -5.11 -9.33
N CYS A 115 15.59 -4.42 -8.91
CA CYS A 115 14.37 -4.29 -9.69
C CYS A 115 14.57 -3.33 -10.88
N ASP A 116 13.75 -3.49 -11.91
CA ASP A 116 13.71 -2.60 -13.05
C ASP A 116 13.31 -1.17 -12.64
N GLU A 117 13.70 -0.19 -13.46
CA GLU A 117 13.42 1.23 -13.21
C GLU A 117 11.93 1.52 -12.99
N GLY A 118 11.05 0.80 -13.72
CA GLY A 118 9.60 0.91 -13.56
C GLY A 118 9.11 0.57 -12.14
N VAL A 119 9.75 -0.40 -11.46
CA VAL A 119 9.49 -0.72 -10.05
C VAL A 119 10.09 0.36 -9.16
N GLN A 120 11.35 0.73 -9.40
CA GLN A 120 12.06 1.69 -8.55
C GLN A 120 11.38 3.05 -8.47
N LYS A 121 10.63 3.43 -9.50
CA LYS A 121 9.89 4.68 -9.54
C LYS A 121 8.46 4.61 -8.99
N ARG A 122 7.93 3.40 -8.72
CA ARG A 122 6.54 3.19 -8.33
C ARG A 122 6.37 2.54 -6.96
N LEU A 123 7.43 1.90 -6.42
CA LEU A 123 7.31 1.10 -5.21
C LEU A 123 7.01 1.96 -3.99
N VAL A 124 5.95 1.60 -3.28
CA VAL A 124 5.54 2.15 -2.00
C VAL A 124 5.44 1.03 -0.97
N VAL A 125 5.48 1.37 0.31
CA VAL A 125 5.57 0.39 1.39
C VAL A 125 4.46 0.63 2.41
N GLU A 126 3.74 -0.44 2.78
CA GLU A 126 2.55 -0.39 3.62
C GLU A 126 2.83 -0.87 5.04
N ASN A 127 2.16 -0.28 6.05
CA ASN A 127 2.18 -0.78 7.42
C ASN A 127 1.49 -2.14 7.55
N GLU A 128 1.88 -2.91 8.58
CA GLU A 128 1.40 -4.29 8.78
C GLU A 128 0.51 -4.41 10.02
N ASP A 129 -0.43 -5.36 9.96
CA ASP A 129 -1.39 -5.69 11.02
C ASP A 129 -0.76 -6.37 12.24
N LYS A 130 0.53 -6.70 12.18
CA LYS A 130 1.30 -7.40 13.22
C LYS A 130 2.80 -7.27 12.98
N GLY A 131 3.57 -7.66 14.00
CA GLY A 131 5.04 -7.64 13.91
C GLY A 131 5.60 -6.25 14.08
N CYS A 132 6.81 -6.04 13.57
CA CYS A 132 7.57 -4.83 13.84
C CYS A 132 7.23 -3.64 12.92
N TRP A 133 6.47 -3.83 11.84
CA TRP A 133 6.24 -2.79 10.84
C TRP A 133 4.93 -2.03 11.05
N ASN A 134 4.70 -1.53 12.27
CA ASN A 134 3.67 -0.53 12.52
C ASN A 134 4.03 0.82 11.86
N CYS A 135 3.12 1.78 11.89
CA CYS A 135 3.32 3.08 11.24
C CYS A 135 4.60 3.79 11.71
N GLY A 136 4.89 3.78 13.01
CA GLY A 136 6.06 4.45 13.57
C GLY A 136 7.37 3.85 13.08
N ASN A 137 7.53 2.54 13.14
CA ASN A 137 8.73 1.87 12.66
C ASN A 137 8.88 2.00 11.15
N LEU A 138 7.79 1.93 10.40
CA LEU A 138 7.83 2.12 8.96
C LEU A 138 8.34 3.53 8.61
N PHE A 139 7.80 4.56 9.26
CA PHE A 139 8.24 5.94 9.05
C PHE A 139 9.71 6.15 9.43
N MET A 140 10.13 5.63 10.59
CA MET A 140 11.49 5.78 11.09
C MET A 140 12.53 5.07 10.22
N TYR A 141 12.22 3.87 9.75
CA TYR A 141 13.23 3.03 9.09
C TYR A 141 13.12 3.04 7.57
N PHE A 142 11.93 2.88 6.97
CA PHE A 142 11.78 2.89 5.52
C PHE A 142 11.84 4.29 4.91
N HIS A 143 11.30 5.31 5.60
CA HIS A 143 11.41 6.67 5.10
C HIS A 143 12.69 7.36 5.59
N ASN A 144 12.86 7.55 6.90
CA ASN A 144 13.95 8.37 7.43
C ASN A 144 15.31 7.68 7.36
N TYR A 145 15.45 6.46 7.91
CA TYR A 145 16.74 5.76 7.90
C TYR A 145 17.19 5.42 6.48
N CYS A 146 16.34 4.79 5.67
CA CYS A 146 16.64 4.45 4.29
C CYS A 146 16.96 5.72 3.47
N GLY A 147 16.19 6.79 3.64
CA GLY A 147 16.42 8.08 3.00
C GLY A 147 17.77 8.69 3.37
N THR A 148 18.18 8.59 4.62
CA THR A 148 19.47 9.11 5.10
C THR A 148 20.63 8.23 4.62
N GLN A 149 20.51 6.92 4.78
CA GLN A 149 21.56 5.95 4.50
C GLN A 149 21.75 5.71 3.00
N HIS A 150 20.66 5.51 2.28
CA HIS A 150 20.68 5.10 0.87
C HIS A 150 20.23 6.19 -0.11
N LYS A 151 19.86 7.38 0.39
CA LYS A 151 19.33 8.50 -0.42
C LYS A 151 18.03 8.16 -1.16
N HIS A 152 17.30 7.16 -0.66
CA HIS A 152 16.02 6.76 -1.19
C HIS A 152 14.95 6.84 -0.10
N PHE A 153 13.95 7.71 -0.30
CA PHE A 153 12.83 7.94 0.62
C PHE A 153 11.61 7.23 0.06
N PHE A 154 11.29 6.05 0.60
CA PHE A 154 10.09 5.34 0.19
C PHE A 154 8.84 6.12 0.62
N PRO A 155 7.87 6.34 -0.29
CA PRO A 155 6.53 6.73 0.11
C PRO A 155 5.86 5.58 0.87
N LEU A 156 5.04 5.93 1.84
CA LEU A 156 4.40 4.97 2.74
C LEU A 156 2.89 4.96 2.51
N THR A 157 2.32 3.79 2.30
CA THR A 157 0.88 3.56 2.22
C THR A 157 0.34 3.23 3.60
N TYR A 158 -0.70 3.94 4.02
CA TYR A 158 -1.38 3.74 5.28
C TYR A 158 -2.59 2.83 5.10
N ASP A 159 -2.66 1.74 5.87
CA ASP A 159 -3.88 0.97 6.06
C ASP A 159 -4.40 1.18 7.49
N ASN A 160 -5.67 1.60 7.59
CA ASN A 160 -6.31 1.93 8.87
C ASN A 160 -6.56 0.71 9.75
N LEU A 161 -6.88 -0.44 9.19
CA LEU A 161 -7.10 -1.67 9.94
C LEU A 161 -5.80 -2.24 10.47
N HIS A 162 -4.73 -2.17 9.66
CA HIS A 162 -3.40 -2.58 10.10
C HIS A 162 -2.90 -1.72 11.26
N ASP A 163 -3.10 -0.39 11.19
CA ASP A 163 -2.77 0.52 12.29
C ASP A 163 -3.60 0.22 13.55
N HIS A 164 -4.90 -0.03 13.38
CA HIS A 164 -5.76 -0.45 14.50
C HIS A 164 -5.28 -1.76 15.16
N CYS A 165 -4.84 -2.74 14.37
CA CYS A 165 -4.37 -4.04 14.84
C CYS A 165 -2.95 -4.01 15.42
N ASN A 166 -2.12 -3.08 14.98
CA ASN A 166 -0.70 -2.94 15.33
C ASN A 166 -0.33 -1.48 15.56
N PRO A 167 -0.90 -0.84 16.59
CA PRO A 167 -0.75 0.60 16.82
C PRO A 167 0.69 0.98 17.18
N THR A 168 1.09 2.17 16.78
CA THR A 168 2.37 2.77 17.19
C THR A 168 2.27 3.30 18.62
N ASN A 169 3.19 2.86 19.48
CA ASN A 169 3.39 3.42 20.80
C ASN A 169 4.67 4.28 20.82
N PHE A 170 4.54 5.50 21.27
CA PHE A 170 5.67 6.40 21.47
C PHE A 170 5.58 7.01 22.88
N GLN A 171 6.58 6.75 23.72
CA GLN A 171 6.64 7.21 25.11
C GLN A 171 5.34 6.93 25.91
N ASP A 172 4.88 5.69 25.86
CA ASP A 172 3.65 5.22 26.49
C ASP A 172 2.33 5.86 26.00
N GLN A 173 2.38 6.57 24.87
CA GLN A 173 1.20 7.11 24.20
C GLN A 173 0.98 6.44 22.85
N ILE A 174 -0.27 6.07 22.57
CA ILE A 174 -0.67 5.58 21.25
C ILE A 174 -0.70 6.79 20.30
N VAL A 175 0.04 6.69 19.19
CA VAL A 175 -0.03 7.67 18.09
C VAL A 175 -1.40 7.56 17.44
N THR A 176 -2.07 8.70 17.24
CA THR A 176 -3.42 8.70 16.64
C THR A 176 -3.37 8.39 15.14
N GLN A 177 -4.49 7.88 14.61
CA GLN A 177 -4.63 7.65 13.16
C GLN A 177 -4.35 8.92 12.35
N GLU A 178 -4.87 10.08 12.80
CA GLU A 178 -4.64 11.37 12.15
C GLU A 178 -3.16 11.74 12.07
N GLN A 179 -2.40 11.49 13.13
CA GLN A 179 -0.94 11.69 13.15
C GLN A 179 -0.22 10.75 12.17
N ASN A 180 -0.60 9.47 12.14
CA ASN A 180 -0.04 8.49 11.21
C ASN A 180 -0.37 8.84 9.76
N VAL A 181 -1.63 9.18 9.46
CA VAL A 181 -2.08 9.62 8.14
C VAL A 181 -1.30 10.84 7.67
N SER A 182 -1.16 11.86 8.53
CA SER A 182 -0.41 13.08 8.21
C SER A 182 1.07 12.79 7.93
N ALA A 183 1.71 11.97 8.78
CA ALA A 183 3.09 11.56 8.59
C ALA A 183 3.29 10.81 7.27
N PHE A 184 2.43 9.84 6.96
CA PHE A 184 2.52 9.03 5.74
C PHE A 184 2.23 9.86 4.49
N ALA A 185 1.22 10.72 4.51
CA ALA A 185 0.93 11.62 3.40
C ALA A 185 2.13 12.52 3.05
N SER A 186 2.87 13.00 4.05
CA SER A 186 4.07 13.82 3.84
C SER A 186 5.17 13.11 3.03
N THR A 187 5.17 11.77 3.00
CA THR A 187 6.16 10.96 2.27
C THR A 187 5.91 10.93 0.76
N TRP A 188 4.69 11.26 0.31
CA TRP A 188 4.29 11.22 -1.11
C TRP A 188 4.67 12.47 -1.91
N LYS A 189 5.26 13.46 -1.25
CA LYS A 189 5.70 14.72 -1.86
C LYS A 189 4.54 15.45 -2.57
N LYS A 190 4.59 15.51 -3.91
CA LYS A 190 3.58 16.19 -4.75
C LYS A 190 2.47 15.26 -5.25
N ASN A 191 2.58 13.96 -5.02
CA ASN A 191 1.57 13.00 -5.47
C ASN A 191 0.47 12.89 -4.43
N VAL A 192 -0.76 12.65 -4.88
CA VAL A 192 -1.85 12.27 -3.99
C VAL A 192 -1.53 10.91 -3.38
N PRO A 193 -1.49 10.77 -2.04
CA PRO A 193 -1.23 9.49 -1.42
C PRO A 193 -2.34 8.50 -1.70
N VAL A 194 -1.95 7.25 -1.96
CA VAL A 194 -2.87 6.11 -2.08
C VAL A 194 -2.80 5.33 -0.78
N PHE A 195 -3.90 5.34 -0.03
CA PHE A 195 -4.04 4.68 1.25
C PHE A 195 -5.14 3.63 1.20
N HIS A 196 -5.09 2.66 2.10
CA HIS A 196 -6.06 1.58 2.17
C HIS A 196 -7.06 1.83 3.28
N PHE A 197 -8.33 1.57 2.96
CA PHE A 197 -9.40 1.56 3.93
C PHE A 197 -10.03 0.17 3.98
N SER A 198 -9.95 -0.43 5.14
CA SER A 198 -10.51 -1.73 5.41
C SER A 198 -11.21 -1.76 6.77
N TRP A 199 -12.01 -2.80 7.04
CA TRP A 199 -12.68 -3.02 8.31
C TRP A 199 -12.52 -4.46 8.73
N GLY A 200 -12.28 -4.69 10.02
CA GLY A 200 -12.11 -6.03 10.56
C GLY A 200 -13.43 -6.72 10.88
N LYS A 201 -13.47 -8.05 10.79
CA LYS A 201 -14.60 -8.85 11.27
C LYS A 201 -14.64 -8.85 12.79
N GLU A 202 -15.82 -8.88 13.39
CA GLU A 202 -16.00 -8.90 14.85
C GLU A 202 -15.27 -10.07 15.53
N ASP A 203 -15.31 -11.26 14.93
CA ASP A 203 -14.68 -12.48 15.44
C ASP A 203 -13.20 -12.63 15.05
N LYS A 204 -12.77 -11.89 14.03
CA LYS A 204 -11.40 -11.93 13.47
C LYS A 204 -10.97 -10.57 12.99
N ILE A 205 -10.60 -9.70 13.90
CA ILE A 205 -10.32 -8.29 13.61
C ILE A 205 -9.32 -8.07 12.45
N ARG A 206 -8.34 -8.95 12.23
CA ARG A 206 -7.37 -8.89 11.12
C ARG A 206 -7.89 -9.44 9.80
N SER A 207 -9.12 -9.93 9.75
CA SER A 207 -9.75 -10.42 8.52
C SER A 207 -10.70 -9.36 8.00
N HIS A 208 -10.54 -8.95 6.76
CA HIS A 208 -11.40 -7.94 6.15
C HIS A 208 -12.87 -8.37 6.20
N ALA A 209 -13.72 -7.46 6.65
CA ALA A 209 -15.17 -7.61 6.66
C ALA A 209 -15.73 -7.40 5.25
N ASP A 210 -17.00 -7.79 5.08
CA ASP A 210 -17.70 -7.54 3.82
C ASP A 210 -18.03 -6.05 3.68
N TYR A 211 -18.39 -5.38 4.78
CA TYR A 211 -18.79 -3.98 4.87
C TYR A 211 -18.08 -3.29 6.02
N ALA A 212 -17.93 -1.97 5.94
CA ALA A 212 -17.46 -1.16 7.07
C ALA A 212 -18.63 -0.85 8.02
N ALA A 213 -18.31 -0.67 9.32
CA ALA A 213 -19.28 -0.18 10.30
C ALA A 213 -19.30 1.35 10.41
N GLU A 214 -18.27 2.02 9.90
CA GLU A 214 -18.12 3.48 9.89
C GLU A 214 -17.68 3.97 8.52
N ASN A 215 -17.92 5.26 8.24
CA ASN A 215 -17.45 5.87 7.01
C ASN A 215 -15.96 6.17 7.05
N ILE A 216 -15.35 6.36 5.87
CA ILE A 216 -13.95 6.80 5.75
C ILE A 216 -13.80 8.16 6.45
N PRO A 217 -12.82 8.30 7.36
CA PRO A 217 -12.56 9.58 8.01
C PRO A 217 -12.16 10.66 7.00
N VAL A 218 -12.57 11.89 7.27
CA VAL A 218 -12.21 13.06 6.45
C VAL A 218 -11.01 13.76 7.08
N TYR A 219 -9.97 13.95 6.29
CA TYR A 219 -8.75 14.66 6.68
C TYR A 219 -8.63 15.97 5.87
N ASP A 220 -7.89 16.96 6.39
CA ASP A 220 -7.63 18.24 5.69
C ASP A 220 -6.59 18.08 4.57
N MET A 221 -6.67 16.99 3.83
CA MET A 221 -5.79 16.68 2.69
C MET A 221 -6.49 15.76 1.71
N GLU A 222 -6.04 15.81 0.45
CA GLU A 222 -6.51 14.88 -0.57
C GLU A 222 -5.84 13.51 -0.41
N ILE A 223 -6.65 12.45 -0.35
CA ILE A 223 -6.21 11.06 -0.25
C ILE A 223 -7.03 10.23 -1.23
N ALA A 224 -6.36 9.41 -2.02
CA ALA A 224 -7.01 8.37 -2.79
C ALA A 224 -7.13 7.11 -1.92
N TRP A 225 -8.36 6.66 -1.66
CA TRP A 225 -8.60 5.48 -0.84
C TRP A 225 -8.87 4.25 -1.69
N GLU A 226 -8.08 3.21 -1.50
CA GLU A 226 -8.37 1.86 -1.98
C GLU A 226 -9.18 1.13 -0.92
N ILE A 227 -10.35 0.61 -1.34
CA ILE A 227 -11.29 -0.02 -0.42
C ILE A 227 -11.09 -1.53 -0.43
N GLU A 228 -10.58 -2.07 0.68
CA GLU A 228 -10.28 -3.49 0.82
C GLU A 228 -11.38 -4.27 1.56
N LEU A 229 -12.64 -3.92 1.32
CA LEU A 229 -13.82 -4.64 1.82
C LEU A 229 -14.20 -5.77 0.86
N LYS A 230 -14.68 -6.90 1.41
CA LYS A 230 -14.94 -8.11 0.61
C LYS A 230 -16.16 -8.01 -0.29
N ALA A 231 -17.16 -7.20 0.07
CA ALA A 231 -18.33 -6.94 -0.76
C ALA A 231 -18.04 -6.05 -1.98
N LYS A 232 -16.78 -5.56 -2.15
CA LYS A 232 -16.28 -4.82 -3.32
C LYS A 232 -17.16 -3.60 -3.66
N ASP A 233 -17.77 -3.59 -4.85
CA ASP A 233 -18.64 -2.54 -5.35
C ASP A 233 -19.85 -2.24 -4.44
N TYR A 234 -20.46 -3.26 -3.84
CA TYR A 234 -21.53 -3.07 -2.86
C TYR A 234 -21.07 -2.33 -1.59
N ALA A 235 -19.86 -2.58 -1.15
CA ALA A 235 -19.28 -1.85 -0.02
C ALA A 235 -19.00 -0.39 -0.38
N ILE A 236 -18.54 -0.12 -1.61
CA ILE A 236 -18.34 1.24 -2.11
C ILE A 236 -19.67 1.98 -2.18
N GLU A 237 -20.73 1.34 -2.68
CA GLU A 237 -22.09 1.91 -2.71
C GLU A 237 -22.58 2.26 -1.30
N GLN A 238 -22.36 1.38 -0.31
CA GLN A 238 -22.68 1.68 1.09
C GLN A 238 -21.97 2.95 1.58
N LEU A 239 -20.66 3.07 1.34
CA LEU A 239 -19.85 4.22 1.78
C LEU A 239 -20.30 5.51 1.08
N GLN A 240 -20.70 5.45 -0.17
CA GLN A 240 -21.23 6.60 -0.92
C GLN A 240 -22.57 7.07 -0.36
N ASN A 241 -23.49 6.16 -0.09
CA ASN A 241 -24.80 6.47 0.50
C ASN A 241 -24.65 7.17 1.88
N TRP A 242 -23.70 6.75 2.70
CA TRP A 242 -23.42 7.45 3.96
C TRP A 242 -22.92 8.89 3.76
N LYS A 243 -22.11 9.14 2.74
CA LYS A 243 -21.68 10.51 2.40
C LYS A 243 -22.86 11.41 2.02
N GLU A 244 -23.79 10.90 1.23
CA GLU A 244 -24.98 11.64 0.80
C GLU A 244 -25.90 11.96 1.98
N GLU A 245 -26.13 11.03 2.91
CA GLU A 245 -26.91 11.25 4.12
C GLU A 245 -26.31 12.34 5.02
N ILE A 246 -24.98 12.38 5.17
CA ILE A 246 -24.29 13.38 5.97
C ILE A 246 -24.39 14.77 5.31
N HIS A 247 -24.25 14.87 4.01
CA HIS A 247 -24.38 16.10 3.25
C HIS A 247 -25.84 16.57 3.21
N GLY A 248 -26.82 15.67 3.06
CA GLY A 248 -28.23 15.97 3.13
C GLY A 248 -28.67 16.54 4.49
N LYS A 249 -28.13 16.03 5.60
CA LYS A 249 -28.39 16.53 6.96
C LYS A 249 -27.79 17.92 7.23
N LYS A 250 -26.66 18.26 6.61
CA LYS A 250 -26.08 19.61 6.72
C LYS A 250 -26.89 20.70 5.98
N GLN A 251 -27.66 20.32 4.96
CA GLN A 251 -28.53 21.27 4.22
C GLN A 251 -29.86 21.56 4.94
N ILE A 252 -30.25 20.77 5.93
CA ILE A 252 -31.54 20.87 6.66
C ILE A 252 -31.36 21.57 8.04
N ALA A 253 -30.19 22.14 8.34
CA ALA A 253 -30.06 22.97 9.54
C ALA A 253 -30.94 24.26 9.39
N PRO A 254 -31.93 24.49 10.26
CA PRO A 254 -32.85 25.63 10.10
C PRO A 254 -32.04 26.91 10.25
N LYS A 255 -32.28 27.86 9.34
CA LYS A 255 -31.87 29.26 9.52
C LYS A 255 -32.44 29.73 10.84
N ALA A 256 -31.59 30.06 11.81
CA ALA A 256 -32.00 30.73 13.01
C ALA A 256 -32.73 32.03 12.61
N GLN A 257 -33.96 32.18 13.12
CA GLN A 257 -34.74 33.39 13.02
C GLN A 257 -34.17 34.45 13.97
#